data_6602d7d611d9627a435aa5902b8dc4a8
#
_entry.id   6602d7d611d9627a435aa5902b8dc4a8
#
_cell.length_a   1.000
_cell.length_b   1.000
_cell.length_c   1.000
_cell.angle_alpha   90.00
_cell.angle_beta   90.00
_cell.angle_gamma   90.00
#
_symmetry.space_group_name_H-M   'P 1'
#
loop_
_entity.id
_entity.type
_entity.pdbx_description
1 polymer ?
#
loop_
_entity_poly.entity_id
_entity_poly.type
_entity_poly.pdbx_seq_one_letter_code
_entity_poly.pdbx_strand_id
1 'polypeptide(L)'
;MKTIASTALPAHVLQPQYDRQALRSRIVHFGFGAFHRAHQALLTDRVLNAKGGDWGICEISLFSGDTLMSQLRAQDHLFTVLEKGADGNQPIIVGAVHECLNAKLDSLAAIIEKFCEPQVAIVSLTITEKGYCIDPATGKLDTRNERIIHDLEYPDAPHSAPGMLVEALHRRRERGLAPFSVLSCDNIPDNGHVVKNAVLGMAHKRSPELAEWIAANVSFPGTMVDRIVPAATDDSLAEIAREVGVEDPCAISCEPFIQWVIEDNFVAGRPEWEVAGVQMVQDVLPWEQMKLRMLNGSHSFLAYLGYLAGFAHINDCMADSALRDAARRLMLNEQATTLRITGVDLIAYADSLIDRFANPALQHRTWQIAMDGSQKLPQRMLESIRLHLQRDTAWPLLALGVAGWMRYVSGVDDAGNAIDVRDPLSDKIRAIIETSSEEERVAALLALNEIFGHDLPQDPQFVEAITKAYQRISQSGARQAIIDTLSL
;
A
#
# COMPACT_ATOMS: atom_id res chain seq x y z
N MET A 1 -26.13 -24.79 2.30
CA MET A 1 -25.15 -24.25 3.28
C MET A 1 -25.69 -22.94 3.81
N LYS A 2 -25.59 -22.65 5.08
CA LYS A 2 -25.96 -21.33 5.61
C LYS A 2 -24.89 -20.33 5.18
N THR A 3 -25.29 -19.19 4.63
CA THR A 3 -24.41 -18.10 4.22
C THR A 3 -24.79 -16.81 4.93
N ILE A 4 -23.91 -15.80 4.91
CA ILE A 4 -24.25 -14.48 5.47
C ILE A 4 -25.48 -13.84 4.80
N ALA A 5 -25.78 -14.18 3.56
CA ALA A 5 -26.98 -13.73 2.85
C ALA A 5 -28.28 -14.42 3.33
N SER A 6 -28.18 -15.63 3.88
CA SER A 6 -29.35 -16.47 4.23
C SER A 6 -29.54 -16.65 5.75
N THR A 7 -28.69 -16.04 6.59
CA THR A 7 -28.67 -16.23 8.03
C THR A 7 -29.05 -14.92 8.74
N ALA A 8 -29.89 -15.00 9.78
CA ALA A 8 -30.10 -13.88 10.67
C ALA A 8 -28.83 -13.64 11.50
N LEU A 9 -28.20 -12.49 11.31
CA LEU A 9 -26.94 -12.12 11.94
C LEU A 9 -27.17 -11.50 13.33
N PRO A 10 -26.20 -11.60 14.25
CA PRO A 10 -26.26 -10.94 15.55
C PRO A 10 -26.46 -9.41 15.43
N ALA A 11 -27.12 -8.80 16.39
CA ALA A 11 -27.49 -7.38 16.34
C ALA A 11 -26.31 -6.41 16.33
N HIS A 12 -25.12 -6.83 16.78
CA HIS A 12 -23.90 -6.02 16.76
C HIS A 12 -23.21 -6.02 15.40
N VAL A 13 -23.62 -6.88 14.46
CA VAL A 13 -23.07 -6.94 13.09
C VAL A 13 -23.73 -5.85 12.25
N LEU A 14 -22.92 -4.90 11.78
CA LEU A 14 -23.40 -3.87 10.85
C LEU A 14 -23.70 -4.48 9.49
N GLN A 15 -24.81 -4.10 8.88
CA GLN A 15 -25.27 -4.65 7.61
C GLN A 15 -25.68 -3.51 6.66
N PRO A 16 -25.64 -3.71 5.33
CA PRO A 16 -26.15 -2.76 4.36
C PRO A 16 -27.61 -2.37 4.63
N GLN A 17 -27.88 -1.06 4.68
CA GLN A 17 -29.23 -0.50 4.89
C GLN A 17 -29.81 0.14 3.61
N TYR A 18 -29.07 0.07 2.48
CA TYR A 18 -29.49 0.58 1.18
C TYR A 18 -30.05 -0.54 0.29
N ASP A 19 -30.76 -0.16 -0.76
CA ASP A 19 -31.32 -1.10 -1.76
C ASP A 19 -30.18 -1.62 -2.68
N ARG A 20 -29.71 -2.82 -2.43
CA ARG A 20 -28.69 -3.48 -3.25
C ARG A 20 -29.16 -3.82 -4.68
N GLN A 21 -30.49 -3.93 -4.91
CA GLN A 21 -31.03 -4.17 -6.26
C GLN A 21 -30.96 -2.93 -7.15
N ALA A 22 -30.84 -1.76 -6.57
CA ALA A 22 -30.65 -0.51 -7.30
C ALA A 22 -29.19 -0.32 -7.78
N LEU A 23 -28.23 -1.12 -7.27
CA LEU A 23 -26.82 -1.00 -7.63
C LEU A 23 -26.57 -1.30 -9.10
N ARG A 24 -25.63 -0.59 -9.70
CA ARG A 24 -25.15 -0.78 -11.07
C ARG A 24 -23.64 -0.82 -11.05
N SER A 25 -23.02 -1.56 -11.99
CA SER A 25 -21.55 -1.62 -12.13
C SER A 25 -21.00 -0.30 -12.66
N ARG A 26 -21.02 0.75 -11.81
CA ARG A 26 -20.40 2.05 -12.12
C ARG A 26 -18.91 2.08 -11.81
N ILE A 27 -18.47 1.19 -10.92
CA ILE A 27 -17.06 0.92 -10.63
C ILE A 27 -16.78 -0.52 -11.10
N VAL A 28 -15.76 -0.70 -11.90
CA VAL A 28 -15.18 -2.01 -12.21
C VAL A 28 -13.82 -2.07 -11.53
N HIS A 29 -13.60 -3.08 -10.69
CA HIS A 29 -12.37 -3.21 -9.92
C HIS A 29 -11.57 -4.44 -10.32
N PHE A 30 -10.26 -4.26 -10.56
CA PHE A 30 -9.32 -5.34 -10.76
C PHE A 30 -8.65 -5.75 -9.45
N GLY A 31 -8.93 -6.96 -9.00
CA GLY A 31 -8.25 -7.57 -7.86
C GLY A 31 -9.05 -7.59 -6.57
N PHE A 32 -9.89 -8.63 -6.39
CA PHE A 32 -10.65 -8.87 -5.16
C PHE A 32 -9.73 -9.32 -4.00
N GLY A 33 -8.70 -8.52 -3.73
CA GLY A 33 -7.73 -8.74 -2.65
C GLY A 33 -8.25 -8.31 -1.29
N ALA A 34 -7.52 -8.68 -0.23
CA ALA A 34 -7.87 -8.31 1.14
C ALA A 34 -7.90 -6.79 1.32
N PHE A 35 -6.93 -6.07 0.74
CA PHE A 35 -6.85 -4.63 0.86
C PHE A 35 -8.08 -3.93 0.24
N HIS A 36 -8.46 -4.26 -0.99
CA HIS A 36 -9.63 -3.68 -1.65
C HIS A 36 -10.91 -3.88 -0.83
N ARG A 37 -11.13 -5.12 -0.33
CA ARG A 37 -12.31 -5.44 0.50
C ARG A 37 -12.40 -4.58 1.76
N ALA A 38 -11.27 -4.35 2.43
CA ALA A 38 -11.19 -3.55 3.65
C ALA A 38 -11.07 -2.05 3.38
N HIS A 39 -10.95 -1.60 2.15
CA HIS A 39 -10.66 -0.20 1.83
C HIS A 39 -11.72 0.38 0.89
N GLN A 40 -11.52 0.38 -0.42
CA GLN A 40 -12.45 0.99 -1.38
C GLN A 40 -13.86 0.40 -1.29
N ALA A 41 -14.00 -0.93 -1.21
CA ALA A 41 -15.31 -1.56 -1.14
C ALA A 41 -16.07 -1.16 0.13
N LEU A 42 -15.39 -1.18 1.30
CA LEU A 42 -15.97 -0.74 2.56
C LEU A 42 -16.33 0.75 2.56
N LEU A 43 -15.45 1.62 2.03
CA LEU A 43 -15.73 3.06 1.96
C LEU A 43 -16.90 3.36 1.01
N THR A 44 -17.02 2.64 -0.09
CA THR A 44 -18.18 2.76 -0.99
C THR A 44 -19.46 2.27 -0.32
N ASP A 45 -19.40 1.18 0.44
CA ASP A 45 -20.52 0.69 1.27
C ASP A 45 -20.97 1.74 2.31
N ARG A 46 -20.01 2.40 2.99
CA ARG A 46 -20.33 3.50 3.92
C ARG A 46 -21.04 4.68 3.24
N VAL A 47 -20.62 5.03 2.02
CA VAL A 47 -21.32 6.09 1.23
C VAL A 47 -22.73 5.64 0.88
N LEU A 48 -22.92 4.42 0.41
CA LEU A 48 -24.24 3.87 0.07
C LEU A 48 -25.16 3.81 1.30
N ASN A 49 -24.64 3.44 2.48
CA ASN A 49 -25.40 3.47 3.73
C ASN A 49 -25.82 4.89 4.13
N ALA A 50 -24.99 5.90 3.88
CA ALA A 50 -25.26 7.27 4.25
C ALA A 50 -26.17 8.03 3.25
N LYS A 51 -26.02 7.74 1.96
CA LYS A 51 -26.63 8.52 0.88
C LYS A 51 -27.55 7.70 -0.04
N GLY A 52 -27.44 6.39 -0.04
CA GLY A 52 -28.04 5.55 -1.08
C GLY A 52 -27.34 5.72 -2.43
N GLY A 53 -28.07 5.49 -3.50
CA GLY A 53 -27.57 5.62 -4.87
C GLY A 53 -27.28 4.28 -5.54
N ASP A 54 -26.62 4.33 -6.70
CA ASP A 54 -26.41 3.20 -7.59
C ASP A 54 -24.93 2.83 -7.83
N TRP A 55 -24.02 3.38 -7.03
CA TRP A 55 -22.57 3.15 -7.15
C TRP A 55 -22.15 1.76 -6.69
N GLY A 56 -22.52 0.72 -7.46
CA GLY A 56 -22.09 -0.64 -7.23
C GLY A 56 -20.73 -0.94 -7.86
N ILE A 57 -20.07 -1.95 -7.30
CA ILE A 57 -18.76 -2.45 -7.73
C ILE A 57 -18.96 -3.80 -8.42
N CYS A 58 -18.39 -3.97 -9.62
CA CYS A 58 -18.16 -5.26 -10.26
C CYS A 58 -16.68 -5.64 -10.08
N GLU A 59 -16.44 -6.77 -9.43
CA GLU A 59 -15.09 -7.30 -9.24
C GLU A 59 -14.62 -8.08 -10.44
N ILE A 60 -13.38 -7.85 -10.87
CA ILE A 60 -12.76 -8.57 -11.98
C ILE A 60 -11.52 -9.31 -11.54
N SER A 61 -11.40 -10.57 -11.95
CA SER A 61 -10.17 -11.35 -11.82
C SER A 61 -9.89 -12.08 -13.15
N LEU A 62 -8.67 -11.93 -13.70
CA LEU A 62 -8.35 -12.51 -15.01
C LEU A 62 -7.98 -13.99 -14.91
N PHE A 63 -6.92 -14.34 -14.21
CA PHE A 63 -6.33 -15.68 -14.29
C PHE A 63 -6.27 -16.45 -12.97
N SER A 64 -6.62 -15.79 -11.87
CA SER A 64 -6.59 -16.35 -10.51
C SER A 64 -7.86 -15.98 -9.77
N GLY A 65 -8.04 -16.51 -8.55
CA GLY A 65 -9.16 -16.13 -7.68
C GLY A 65 -10.52 -16.71 -8.07
N ASP A 66 -10.57 -17.67 -9.00
CA ASP A 66 -11.80 -18.34 -9.43
C ASP A 66 -12.57 -18.99 -8.26
N THR A 67 -11.86 -19.61 -7.32
CA THR A 67 -12.47 -20.16 -6.09
C THR A 67 -13.11 -19.07 -5.24
N LEU A 68 -12.37 -17.97 -4.97
CA LEU A 68 -12.88 -16.86 -4.15
C LEU A 68 -14.08 -16.16 -4.82
N MET A 69 -14.04 -15.98 -6.15
CA MET A 69 -15.17 -15.42 -6.92
C MET A 69 -16.40 -16.32 -6.87
N SER A 70 -16.21 -17.65 -6.95
CA SER A 70 -17.30 -18.63 -6.80
C SER A 70 -17.92 -18.58 -5.40
N GLN A 71 -17.10 -18.44 -4.37
CA GLN A 71 -17.54 -18.28 -2.99
C GLN A 71 -18.31 -16.97 -2.79
N LEU A 72 -17.82 -15.87 -3.36
CA LEU A 72 -18.47 -14.56 -3.30
C LEU A 72 -19.88 -14.62 -3.94
N ARG A 73 -20.02 -15.25 -5.11
CA ARG A 73 -21.31 -15.48 -5.76
C ARG A 73 -22.28 -16.32 -4.93
N ALA A 74 -21.74 -17.36 -4.27
CA ALA A 74 -22.56 -18.25 -3.44
C ALA A 74 -23.19 -17.56 -2.22
N GLN A 75 -22.67 -16.40 -1.81
CA GLN A 75 -23.18 -15.60 -0.71
C GLN A 75 -23.71 -14.22 -1.13
N ASP A 76 -24.26 -14.13 -2.35
CA ASP A 76 -24.87 -12.92 -2.90
C ASP A 76 -23.92 -11.71 -2.91
N HIS A 77 -22.65 -11.94 -3.19
CA HIS A 77 -21.57 -10.92 -3.24
C HIS A 77 -21.36 -10.14 -1.92
N LEU A 78 -21.93 -10.60 -0.82
CA LEU A 78 -21.68 -10.08 0.53
C LEU A 78 -20.36 -10.65 1.08
N PHE A 79 -19.67 -9.90 1.92
CA PHE A 79 -18.53 -10.39 2.67
C PHE A 79 -18.33 -9.60 3.97
N THR A 80 -17.66 -10.20 4.94
CA THR A 80 -17.41 -9.61 6.24
C THR A 80 -16.06 -8.91 6.30
N VAL A 81 -16.05 -7.69 6.82
CA VAL A 81 -14.85 -6.97 7.29
C VAL A 81 -14.92 -6.89 8.80
N LEU A 82 -13.95 -7.46 9.51
CA LEU A 82 -13.81 -7.35 10.95
C LEU A 82 -12.78 -6.26 11.29
N GLU A 83 -13.24 -5.12 11.76
CA GLU A 83 -12.35 -4.08 12.32
C GLU A 83 -11.93 -4.46 13.73
N LYS A 84 -10.63 -4.69 13.96
CA LYS A 84 -10.05 -5.13 15.24
C LYS A 84 -9.37 -3.96 15.95
N GLY A 85 -10.09 -3.35 16.88
CA GLY A 85 -9.61 -2.26 17.71
C GLY A 85 -9.16 -2.69 19.11
N ALA A 86 -8.46 -1.80 19.82
CA ALA A 86 -8.06 -2.01 21.20
C ALA A 86 -9.29 -2.12 22.13
N ASP A 87 -10.40 -1.43 21.80
CA ASP A 87 -11.62 -1.38 22.59
C ASP A 87 -12.63 -2.47 22.18
N GLY A 88 -12.31 -3.30 21.21
CA GLY A 88 -13.16 -4.39 20.73
C GLY A 88 -13.22 -4.52 19.22
N ASN A 89 -13.95 -5.53 18.77
CA ASN A 89 -14.12 -5.89 17.37
C ASN A 89 -15.45 -5.34 16.83
N GLN A 90 -15.44 -4.84 15.59
CA GLN A 90 -16.67 -4.46 14.88
C GLN A 90 -16.79 -5.23 13.57
N PRO A 91 -17.68 -6.24 13.49
CA PRO A 91 -17.98 -6.93 12.25
C PRO A 91 -18.92 -6.09 11.38
N ILE A 92 -18.60 -5.99 10.09
CA ILE A 92 -19.34 -5.21 9.08
C ILE A 92 -19.57 -6.08 7.86
N ILE A 93 -20.80 -6.24 7.43
CA ILE A 93 -21.14 -6.87 6.15
C ILE A 93 -21.08 -5.81 5.07
N VAL A 94 -20.21 -6.00 4.09
CA VAL A 94 -20.04 -5.11 2.93
C VAL A 94 -20.91 -5.62 1.79
N GLY A 95 -21.74 -4.76 1.24
CA GLY A 95 -22.67 -5.07 0.15
C GLY A 95 -22.50 -4.20 -1.10
N ALA A 96 -21.48 -3.34 -1.16
CA ALA A 96 -21.21 -2.49 -2.31
C ALA A 96 -20.79 -3.26 -3.56
N VAL A 97 -20.21 -4.44 -3.39
CA VAL A 97 -19.98 -5.39 -4.48
C VAL A 97 -21.28 -6.11 -4.80
N HIS A 98 -21.74 -6.02 -6.04
CA HIS A 98 -23.00 -6.64 -6.44
C HIS A 98 -22.84 -7.60 -7.62
N GLU A 99 -21.66 -7.65 -8.21
CA GLU A 99 -21.32 -8.51 -9.34
C GLU A 99 -19.84 -8.86 -9.32
N CYS A 100 -19.47 -10.01 -9.85
CA CYS A 100 -18.08 -10.37 -10.08
C CYS A 100 -17.93 -11.23 -11.32
N LEU A 101 -16.82 -11.05 -12.06
CA LEU A 101 -16.48 -11.79 -13.26
C LEU A 101 -15.05 -12.34 -13.17
N ASN A 102 -14.87 -13.56 -13.68
CA ASN A 102 -13.58 -14.21 -13.75
C ASN A 102 -13.41 -14.88 -15.12
N ALA A 103 -12.24 -14.74 -15.76
CA ALA A 103 -12.02 -15.22 -17.11
C ALA A 103 -12.20 -16.75 -17.28
N LYS A 104 -11.96 -17.53 -16.21
CA LYS A 104 -12.17 -18.98 -16.21
C LYS A 104 -13.64 -19.36 -16.00
N LEU A 105 -14.40 -18.56 -15.26
CA LEU A 105 -15.80 -18.84 -14.94
C LEU A 105 -16.76 -18.29 -15.97
N ASP A 106 -16.43 -17.13 -16.57
CA ASP A 106 -17.35 -16.39 -17.44
C ASP A 106 -16.85 -16.23 -18.88
N SER A 107 -15.66 -15.91 -19.10
CA SER A 107 -14.88 -15.68 -20.32
C SER A 107 -14.22 -14.29 -20.33
N LEU A 108 -13.15 -14.17 -21.06
CA LEU A 108 -12.46 -12.89 -21.29
C LEU A 108 -13.36 -11.88 -22.03
N ALA A 109 -14.16 -12.38 -23.00
CA ALA A 109 -15.08 -11.54 -23.75
C ALA A 109 -16.15 -10.91 -22.86
N ALA A 110 -16.70 -11.65 -21.90
CA ALA A 110 -17.68 -11.11 -20.94
C ALA A 110 -17.07 -10.01 -20.07
N ILE A 111 -15.81 -10.19 -19.66
CA ILE A 111 -15.07 -9.17 -18.90
C ILE A 111 -14.88 -7.90 -19.74
N ILE A 112 -14.43 -8.01 -20.99
CA ILE A 112 -14.25 -6.85 -21.88
C ILE A 112 -15.57 -6.12 -22.10
N GLU A 113 -16.67 -6.84 -22.32
CA GLU A 113 -17.99 -6.24 -22.49
C GLU A 113 -18.47 -5.51 -21.23
N LYS A 114 -18.10 -5.99 -20.02
CA LYS A 114 -18.40 -5.29 -18.77
C LYS A 114 -17.82 -3.88 -18.74
N PHE A 115 -16.56 -3.71 -19.16
CA PHE A 115 -15.95 -2.37 -19.25
C PHE A 115 -16.64 -1.46 -20.29
N CYS A 116 -17.35 -2.05 -21.25
CA CYS A 116 -18.05 -1.32 -22.30
C CYS A 116 -19.50 -0.96 -21.94
N GLU A 117 -19.96 -1.30 -20.75
CA GLU A 117 -21.27 -0.85 -20.28
C GLU A 117 -21.29 0.68 -20.08
N PRO A 118 -22.33 1.39 -20.57
CA PRO A 118 -22.36 2.87 -20.56
C PRO A 118 -22.21 3.50 -19.19
N GLN A 119 -22.71 2.84 -18.13
CA GLN A 119 -22.70 3.35 -16.76
C GLN A 119 -21.32 3.23 -16.07
N VAL A 120 -20.37 2.46 -16.62
CA VAL A 120 -19.03 2.33 -16.04
C VAL A 120 -18.31 3.67 -16.11
N ALA A 121 -18.03 4.24 -14.95
CA ALA A 121 -17.43 5.57 -14.77
C ALA A 121 -15.99 5.51 -14.23
N ILE A 122 -15.66 4.46 -13.48
CA ILE A 122 -14.36 4.27 -12.86
C ILE A 122 -13.90 2.83 -13.05
N VAL A 123 -12.64 2.66 -13.44
CA VAL A 123 -11.93 1.38 -13.35
C VAL A 123 -10.82 1.52 -12.31
N SER A 124 -10.95 0.80 -11.21
CA SER A 124 -9.96 0.84 -10.13
C SER A 124 -9.13 -0.44 -10.06
N LEU A 125 -7.93 -0.34 -9.48
CA LEU A 125 -6.91 -1.38 -9.54
C LEU A 125 -6.25 -1.58 -8.17
N THR A 126 -6.15 -2.86 -7.74
CA THR A 126 -5.23 -3.34 -6.71
C THR A 126 -4.54 -4.60 -7.23
N ILE A 127 -3.54 -4.40 -8.10
CA ILE A 127 -2.91 -5.47 -8.90
C ILE A 127 -1.43 -5.66 -8.58
N THR A 128 -0.92 -4.93 -7.60
CA THR A 128 0.49 -4.84 -7.21
C THR A 128 1.39 -4.25 -8.30
N GLU A 129 2.60 -3.85 -7.95
CA GLU A 129 3.55 -3.21 -8.86
C GLU A 129 3.77 -4.00 -10.16
N LYS A 130 3.87 -5.33 -10.05
CA LYS A 130 4.09 -6.22 -11.22
C LYS A 130 2.92 -6.22 -12.21
N GLY A 131 1.72 -5.91 -11.76
CA GLY A 131 0.52 -5.89 -12.60
C GLY A 131 0.51 -4.77 -13.64
N TYR A 132 1.26 -3.69 -13.41
CA TYR A 132 1.37 -2.56 -14.34
C TYR A 132 2.34 -2.82 -15.49
N CYS A 133 3.16 -3.88 -15.44
CA CYS A 133 4.13 -4.22 -16.47
C CYS A 133 5.07 -3.05 -16.82
N ILE A 134 5.51 -2.29 -15.83
CA ILE A 134 6.45 -1.17 -15.95
C ILE A 134 7.88 -1.68 -15.68
N ASP A 135 8.83 -1.20 -16.47
CA ASP A 135 10.25 -1.36 -16.19
C ASP A 135 10.64 -0.39 -15.05
N PRO A 136 11.06 -0.90 -13.88
CA PRO A 136 11.39 -0.05 -12.74
C PRO A 136 12.53 0.94 -12.99
N ALA A 137 13.46 0.60 -13.91
CA ALA A 137 14.61 1.46 -14.23
C ALA A 137 14.22 2.67 -15.06
N THR A 138 13.14 2.59 -15.84
CA THR A 138 12.76 3.65 -16.79
C THR A 138 11.40 4.28 -16.48
N GLY A 139 10.58 3.67 -15.63
CA GLY A 139 9.19 4.08 -15.38
C GLY A 139 8.26 3.95 -16.60
N LYS A 140 8.68 3.23 -17.63
CA LYS A 140 7.93 3.03 -18.88
C LYS A 140 7.42 1.60 -19.00
N LEU A 141 6.43 1.39 -19.88
CA LEU A 141 5.94 0.05 -20.19
C LEU A 141 7.09 -0.88 -20.60
N ASP A 142 7.23 -2.03 -19.92
CA ASP A 142 8.22 -3.04 -20.29
C ASP A 142 7.73 -3.88 -21.47
N THR A 143 8.18 -3.53 -22.66
CA THR A 143 7.84 -4.22 -23.91
C THR A 143 8.46 -5.61 -24.05
N ARG A 144 9.33 -6.02 -23.10
CA ARG A 144 9.91 -7.37 -23.01
C ARG A 144 9.05 -8.29 -22.14
N ASN A 145 8.09 -7.75 -21.41
CA ASN A 145 7.16 -8.53 -20.60
C ASN A 145 6.30 -9.43 -21.49
N GLU A 146 6.27 -10.72 -21.21
CA GLU A 146 5.55 -11.72 -22.04
C GLU A 146 4.06 -11.41 -22.22
N ARG A 147 3.39 -10.86 -21.20
CA ARG A 147 1.99 -10.45 -21.31
C ARG A 147 1.81 -9.26 -22.24
N ILE A 148 2.74 -8.31 -22.22
CA ILE A 148 2.69 -7.15 -23.13
C ILE A 148 2.95 -7.59 -24.57
N ILE A 149 3.91 -8.48 -24.80
CA ILE A 149 4.16 -9.06 -26.12
C ILE A 149 2.90 -9.74 -26.64
N HIS A 150 2.26 -10.59 -25.83
CA HIS A 150 1.02 -11.25 -26.17
C HIS A 150 -0.09 -10.25 -26.54
N ASP A 151 -0.30 -9.21 -25.72
CA ASP A 151 -1.39 -8.26 -25.91
C ASP A 151 -1.19 -7.33 -27.11
N LEU A 152 0.05 -7.14 -27.55
CA LEU A 152 0.36 -6.44 -28.80
C LEU A 152 0.06 -7.32 -30.03
N GLU A 153 0.24 -8.62 -29.92
CA GLU A 153 -0.06 -9.59 -30.99
C GLU A 153 -1.55 -9.93 -31.06
N TYR A 154 -2.22 -10.02 -29.89
CA TYR A 154 -3.65 -10.36 -29.74
C TYR A 154 -4.39 -9.28 -28.93
N PRO A 155 -4.56 -8.07 -29.48
CA PRO A 155 -5.10 -6.94 -28.72
C PRO A 155 -6.56 -7.06 -28.31
N ASP A 156 -7.33 -7.93 -28.96
CA ASP A 156 -8.72 -8.26 -28.64
C ASP A 156 -8.88 -9.35 -27.56
N ALA A 157 -7.78 -9.97 -27.15
CA ALA A 157 -7.73 -11.01 -26.11
C ALA A 157 -6.61 -10.74 -25.08
N PRO A 158 -6.58 -9.58 -24.40
CA PRO A 158 -5.47 -9.17 -23.56
C PRO A 158 -5.30 -10.01 -22.29
N HIS A 159 -4.06 -10.20 -21.88
CA HIS A 159 -3.65 -10.93 -20.67
C HIS A 159 -3.07 -10.03 -19.58
N SER A 160 -2.82 -8.75 -19.85
CA SER A 160 -2.34 -7.77 -18.89
C SER A 160 -3.43 -6.74 -18.55
N ALA A 161 -3.31 -6.10 -17.38
CA ALA A 161 -4.19 -4.99 -17.02
C ALA A 161 -4.05 -3.79 -17.98
N PRO A 162 -2.84 -3.35 -18.38
CA PRO A 162 -2.71 -2.32 -19.41
C PRO A 162 -3.37 -2.68 -20.74
N GLY A 163 -3.18 -3.92 -21.21
CA GLY A 163 -3.83 -4.41 -22.44
C GLY A 163 -5.35 -4.39 -22.34
N MET A 164 -5.90 -4.87 -21.20
CA MET A 164 -7.34 -4.87 -20.95
C MET A 164 -7.93 -3.45 -20.94
N LEU A 165 -7.28 -2.51 -20.25
CA LEU A 165 -7.72 -1.12 -20.20
C LEU A 165 -7.71 -0.47 -21.58
N VAL A 166 -6.65 -0.70 -22.35
CA VAL A 166 -6.53 -0.15 -23.72
C VAL A 166 -7.58 -0.74 -24.66
N GLU A 167 -7.83 -2.06 -24.60
CA GLU A 167 -8.89 -2.69 -25.39
C GLU A 167 -10.27 -2.15 -25.02
N ALA A 168 -10.58 -2.03 -23.74
CA ALA A 168 -11.83 -1.47 -23.26
C ALA A 168 -12.03 -0.02 -23.74
N LEU A 169 -11.02 0.83 -23.62
CA LEU A 169 -11.05 2.23 -24.07
C LEU A 169 -11.17 2.34 -25.59
N HIS A 170 -10.49 1.46 -26.35
CA HIS A 170 -10.62 1.35 -27.81
C HIS A 170 -12.07 1.06 -28.21
N ARG A 171 -12.70 0.01 -27.64
CA ARG A 171 -14.10 -0.35 -27.94
C ARG A 171 -15.08 0.73 -27.53
N ARG A 172 -14.87 1.38 -26.38
CA ARG A 172 -15.70 2.53 -25.94
C ARG A 172 -15.63 3.68 -26.94
N ARG A 173 -14.42 4.04 -27.41
CA ARG A 173 -14.21 5.06 -28.44
C ARG A 173 -14.96 4.71 -29.73
N GLU A 174 -14.82 3.48 -30.23
CA GLU A 174 -15.49 3.04 -31.46
C GLU A 174 -17.03 3.03 -31.35
N ARG A 175 -17.55 2.73 -30.16
CA ARG A 175 -18.99 2.72 -29.87
C ARG A 175 -19.54 4.10 -29.51
N GLY A 176 -18.72 5.15 -29.47
CA GLY A 176 -19.12 6.50 -29.05
C GLY A 176 -19.51 6.62 -27.58
N LEU A 177 -19.03 5.71 -26.72
CA LEU A 177 -19.27 5.74 -25.28
C LEU A 177 -18.29 6.68 -24.59
N ALA A 178 -18.73 7.30 -23.49
CA ALA A 178 -17.87 8.13 -22.67
C ALA A 178 -16.71 7.30 -22.08
N PRO A 179 -15.50 7.86 -21.93
CA PRO A 179 -14.40 7.19 -21.25
C PRO A 179 -14.70 7.06 -19.74
N PHE A 180 -13.95 6.19 -19.07
CA PHE A 180 -13.91 6.07 -17.63
C PHE A 180 -12.60 6.66 -17.07
N SER A 181 -12.56 6.95 -15.77
CA SER A 181 -11.32 7.27 -15.05
C SER A 181 -10.62 5.98 -14.61
N VAL A 182 -9.29 5.94 -14.66
CA VAL A 182 -8.49 4.80 -14.21
C VAL A 182 -7.85 5.16 -12.87
N LEU A 183 -8.21 4.44 -11.82
CA LEU A 183 -7.86 4.75 -10.43
C LEU A 183 -7.00 3.64 -9.81
N SER A 184 -5.71 3.85 -9.71
CA SER A 184 -4.85 2.94 -8.95
C SER A 184 -5.05 3.13 -7.46
N CYS A 185 -5.32 2.04 -6.74
CA CYS A 185 -5.40 1.98 -5.28
C CYS A 185 -4.26 1.12 -4.71
N ASP A 186 -3.20 0.88 -5.48
CA ASP A 186 -2.01 0.19 -5.03
C ASP A 186 -1.12 1.11 -4.18
N ASN A 187 -0.50 0.54 -3.17
CA ASN A 187 0.44 1.24 -2.30
C ASN A 187 1.84 1.31 -2.96
N ILE A 188 1.91 2.01 -4.08
CA ILE A 188 3.15 2.29 -4.83
C ILE A 188 3.31 3.80 -5.00
N PRO A 189 4.54 4.31 -5.02
CA PRO A 189 4.79 5.75 -5.25
C PRO A 189 4.21 6.21 -6.58
N ASP A 190 3.57 7.39 -6.57
CA ASP A 190 3.07 8.05 -7.79
C ASP A 190 2.19 7.14 -8.65
N ASN A 191 1.28 6.40 -8.01
CA ASN A 191 0.49 5.34 -8.62
C ASN A 191 -0.36 5.81 -9.82
N GLY A 192 -0.86 7.04 -9.79
CA GLY A 192 -1.59 7.64 -10.92
C GLY A 192 -0.73 7.76 -12.18
N HIS A 193 0.52 8.23 -12.04
CA HIS A 193 1.46 8.31 -13.15
C HIS A 193 1.94 6.93 -13.62
N VAL A 194 2.14 5.99 -12.70
CA VAL A 194 2.51 4.61 -13.04
C VAL A 194 1.47 3.98 -13.95
N VAL A 195 0.19 4.03 -13.57
CA VAL A 195 -0.87 3.46 -14.42
C VAL A 195 -1.06 4.23 -15.72
N LYS A 196 -0.93 5.55 -15.70
CA LYS A 196 -0.97 6.39 -16.91
C LYS A 196 0.12 6.00 -17.90
N ASN A 197 1.37 5.84 -17.42
CA ASN A 197 2.50 5.43 -18.26
C ASN A 197 2.29 4.03 -18.86
N ALA A 198 1.74 3.09 -18.08
CA ALA A 198 1.43 1.75 -18.55
C ALA A 198 0.38 1.78 -19.67
N VAL A 199 -0.74 2.48 -19.45
CA VAL A 199 -1.87 2.56 -20.41
C VAL A 199 -1.45 3.31 -21.65
N LEU A 200 -0.85 4.50 -21.53
CA LEU A 200 -0.42 5.28 -22.70
C LEU A 200 0.70 4.58 -23.47
N GLY A 201 1.63 3.93 -22.79
CA GLY A 201 2.69 3.13 -23.42
C GLY A 201 2.12 2.00 -24.26
N MET A 202 1.14 1.26 -23.72
CA MET A 202 0.43 0.19 -24.42
C MET A 202 -0.40 0.71 -25.58
N ALA A 203 -1.16 1.79 -25.37
CA ALA A 203 -1.98 2.41 -26.41
C ALA A 203 -1.13 2.92 -27.58
N HIS A 204 0.02 3.58 -27.29
CA HIS A 204 0.92 4.09 -28.32
C HIS A 204 1.51 2.97 -29.20
N LYS A 205 1.83 1.83 -28.60
CA LYS A 205 2.30 0.65 -29.35
C LYS A 205 1.22 0.05 -30.25
N ARG A 206 -0.05 0.16 -29.86
CA ARG A 206 -1.19 -0.32 -30.66
C ARG A 206 -1.58 0.68 -31.75
N SER A 207 -1.77 1.97 -31.40
CA SER A 207 -2.11 3.07 -32.30
C SER A 207 -1.77 4.40 -31.63
N PRO A 208 -0.94 5.25 -32.26
CA PRO A 208 -0.67 6.60 -31.76
C PRO A 208 -1.94 7.45 -31.59
N GLU A 209 -2.91 7.34 -32.49
CA GLU A 209 -4.18 8.09 -32.44
C GLU A 209 -5.05 7.64 -31.25
N LEU A 210 -4.98 6.37 -30.87
CA LEU A 210 -5.66 5.87 -29.66
C LEU A 210 -4.97 6.43 -28.41
N ALA A 211 -3.65 6.47 -28.38
CA ALA A 211 -2.91 7.03 -27.25
C ALA A 211 -3.20 8.54 -27.07
N GLU A 212 -3.25 9.31 -28.15
CA GLU A 212 -3.62 10.72 -28.12
C GLU A 212 -5.06 10.91 -27.59
N TRP A 213 -6.00 10.10 -28.06
CA TRP A 213 -7.38 10.16 -27.58
C TRP A 213 -7.49 9.81 -26.09
N ILE A 214 -6.79 8.76 -25.62
CA ILE A 214 -6.75 8.39 -24.21
C ILE A 214 -6.14 9.52 -23.37
N ALA A 215 -5.02 10.08 -23.81
CA ALA A 215 -4.34 11.18 -23.10
C ALA A 215 -5.21 12.44 -22.94
N ALA A 216 -6.11 12.69 -23.92
CA ALA A 216 -6.99 13.86 -23.96
C ALA A 216 -8.31 13.63 -23.17
N ASN A 217 -8.78 12.40 -23.01
CA ASN A 217 -10.14 12.11 -22.55
C ASN A 217 -10.21 11.27 -21.27
N VAL A 218 -9.14 10.56 -20.90
CA VAL A 218 -9.11 9.67 -19.73
C VAL A 218 -8.33 10.34 -18.62
N SER A 219 -8.84 10.31 -17.40
CA SER A 219 -8.10 10.76 -16.21
C SER A 219 -7.48 9.58 -15.44
N PHE A 220 -6.37 9.87 -14.77
CA PHE A 220 -5.61 8.92 -13.97
C PHE A 220 -5.33 9.55 -12.60
N PRO A 221 -6.36 9.68 -11.73
CA PRO A 221 -6.17 10.30 -10.42
C PRO A 221 -5.12 9.56 -9.60
N GLY A 222 -4.19 10.32 -9.00
CA GLY A 222 -3.29 9.79 -8.00
C GLY A 222 -4.03 9.51 -6.69
N THR A 223 -3.59 8.49 -5.95
CA THR A 223 -4.16 8.15 -4.64
C THR A 223 -3.10 7.86 -3.61
N MET A 224 -3.41 8.18 -2.35
CA MET A 224 -2.69 7.68 -1.20
C MET A 224 -3.65 6.83 -0.38
N VAL A 225 -3.30 5.57 -0.19
CA VAL A 225 -4.08 4.58 0.55
C VAL A 225 -3.34 4.17 1.82
N ASP A 226 -4.04 4.07 2.94
CA ASP A 226 -3.46 3.62 4.21
C ASP A 226 -4.47 2.85 5.04
N ARG A 227 -4.21 1.58 5.24
CA ARG A 227 -4.85 0.68 6.20
C ARG A 227 -4.01 -0.57 6.34
N ILE A 228 -3.83 -1.07 7.58
CA ILE A 228 -3.21 -2.36 7.83
C ILE A 228 -4.28 -3.45 7.67
N VAL A 229 -4.07 -4.32 6.70
CA VAL A 229 -4.94 -5.47 6.39
C VAL A 229 -4.08 -6.73 6.34
N PRO A 230 -3.98 -7.50 7.42
CA PRO A 230 -3.25 -8.77 7.43
C PRO A 230 -3.84 -9.78 6.46
N ALA A 231 -3.01 -10.68 5.97
CA ALA A 231 -3.50 -11.81 5.18
C ALA A 231 -4.48 -12.66 6.01
N ALA A 232 -5.57 -13.13 5.38
CA ALA A 232 -6.50 -14.03 6.02
C ALA A 232 -5.82 -15.37 6.35
N THR A 233 -6.08 -15.88 7.54
CA THR A 233 -5.64 -17.19 8.03
C THR A 233 -6.86 -17.97 8.50
N ASP A 234 -6.74 -19.30 8.65
CA ASP A 234 -7.82 -20.14 9.17
C ASP A 234 -8.28 -19.67 10.56
N ASP A 235 -7.35 -19.25 11.41
CA ASP A 235 -7.65 -18.70 12.73
C ASP A 235 -8.44 -17.40 12.65
N SER A 236 -8.06 -16.48 11.76
CA SER A 236 -8.78 -15.21 11.56
C SER A 236 -10.18 -15.42 10.98
N LEU A 237 -10.35 -16.37 10.06
CA LEU A 237 -11.64 -16.74 9.52
C LEU A 237 -12.53 -17.39 10.59
N ALA A 238 -11.97 -18.27 11.43
CA ALA A 238 -12.68 -18.88 12.55
C ALA A 238 -13.09 -17.84 13.61
N GLU A 239 -12.27 -16.83 13.87
CA GLU A 239 -12.62 -15.70 14.74
C GLU A 239 -13.80 -14.92 14.17
N ILE A 240 -13.77 -14.55 12.90
CA ILE A 240 -14.85 -13.83 12.24
C ILE A 240 -16.14 -14.65 12.25
N ALA A 241 -16.07 -15.96 11.98
CA ALA A 241 -17.21 -16.84 12.01
C ALA A 241 -17.88 -16.91 13.40
N ARG A 242 -17.11 -16.81 14.49
CA ARG A 242 -17.66 -16.73 15.87
C ARG A 242 -18.39 -15.41 16.12
N GLU A 243 -17.83 -14.28 15.63
CA GLU A 243 -18.44 -12.94 15.76
C GLU A 243 -19.75 -12.82 14.97
N VAL A 244 -19.78 -13.38 13.76
CA VAL A 244 -20.90 -13.25 12.81
C VAL A 244 -21.93 -14.38 12.97
N GLY A 245 -21.52 -15.52 13.55
CA GLY A 245 -22.38 -16.70 13.74
C GLY A 245 -22.53 -17.59 12.50
N VAL A 246 -21.76 -17.32 11.43
CA VAL A 246 -21.74 -18.09 10.18
C VAL A 246 -20.36 -17.99 9.52
N GLU A 247 -19.95 -19.05 8.83
CA GLU A 247 -18.69 -19.05 8.05
C GLU A 247 -18.80 -18.12 6.84
N ASP A 248 -17.74 -17.35 6.62
CA ASP A 248 -17.59 -16.47 5.47
C ASP A 248 -16.17 -16.64 4.87
N PRO A 249 -16.03 -17.40 3.77
CA PRO A 249 -14.73 -17.63 3.14
C PRO A 249 -14.15 -16.38 2.46
N CYS A 250 -14.96 -15.34 2.27
CA CYS A 250 -14.53 -14.06 1.73
C CYS A 250 -14.21 -13.02 2.82
N ALA A 251 -14.31 -13.40 4.09
CA ALA A 251 -14.07 -12.49 5.20
C ALA A 251 -12.61 -12.05 5.32
N ILE A 252 -12.39 -10.87 5.88
CA ILE A 252 -11.08 -10.34 6.21
C ILE A 252 -11.11 -9.58 7.54
N SER A 253 -9.96 -9.45 8.18
CA SER A 253 -9.77 -8.56 9.33
C SER A 253 -8.82 -7.42 8.99
N CYS A 254 -8.98 -6.28 9.68
CA CYS A 254 -8.16 -5.09 9.50
C CYS A 254 -8.15 -4.24 10.78
N GLU A 255 -7.31 -3.21 10.80
CA GLU A 255 -7.37 -2.18 11.83
C GLU A 255 -8.60 -1.26 11.63
N PRO A 256 -9.06 -0.54 12.69
CA PRO A 256 -10.12 0.46 12.55
C PRO A 256 -9.71 1.68 11.73
N PHE A 257 -8.43 2.06 11.79
CA PHE A 257 -7.93 3.20 11.01
C PHE A 257 -8.05 2.93 9.51
N ILE A 258 -8.50 3.94 8.79
CA ILE A 258 -8.57 3.94 7.33
C ILE A 258 -8.31 5.35 6.83
N GLN A 259 -7.43 5.49 5.85
CA GLN A 259 -7.22 6.76 5.15
C GLN A 259 -7.17 6.52 3.65
N TRP A 260 -7.86 7.38 2.93
CA TRP A 260 -7.81 7.44 1.48
C TRP A 260 -7.81 8.90 1.04
N VAL A 261 -6.80 9.26 0.27
CA VAL A 261 -6.68 10.59 -0.36
C VAL A 261 -6.66 10.38 -1.85
N ILE A 262 -7.45 11.15 -2.58
CA ILE A 262 -7.66 10.99 -4.02
C ILE A 262 -7.57 12.36 -4.69
N GLU A 263 -6.90 12.46 -5.83
CA GLU A 263 -7.00 13.62 -6.70
C GLU A 263 -8.38 13.70 -7.32
N ASP A 264 -9.06 14.83 -7.13
CA ASP A 264 -10.43 15.02 -7.63
C ASP A 264 -10.47 15.36 -9.12
N ASN A 265 -10.11 14.37 -9.93
CA ASN A 265 -10.02 14.46 -11.38
C ASN A 265 -10.71 13.25 -12.04
N PHE A 266 -12.04 13.28 -12.10
CA PHE A 266 -12.86 12.20 -12.66
C PHE A 266 -13.63 12.67 -13.90
N VAL A 267 -13.53 11.92 -15.01
CA VAL A 267 -14.15 12.30 -16.29
C VAL A 267 -15.64 11.92 -16.41
N ALA A 268 -16.11 10.95 -15.59
CA ALA A 268 -17.48 10.43 -15.66
C ALA A 268 -18.20 10.44 -14.30
N GLY A 269 -17.72 11.28 -13.37
CA GLY A 269 -18.22 11.36 -12.00
C GLY A 269 -17.68 10.27 -11.08
N ARG A 270 -18.02 10.37 -9.81
CA ARG A 270 -17.60 9.49 -8.73
C ARG A 270 -18.60 9.45 -7.58
N PRO A 271 -18.52 8.46 -6.67
CA PRO A 271 -19.27 8.52 -5.39
C PRO A 271 -18.84 9.73 -4.55
N GLU A 272 -19.74 10.20 -3.68
CA GLU A 272 -19.40 11.22 -2.66
C GLU A 272 -18.60 10.58 -1.51
N TRP A 273 -17.40 10.06 -1.81
CA TRP A 273 -16.57 9.34 -0.83
C TRP A 273 -16.17 10.20 0.39
N GLU A 274 -16.25 11.54 0.28
CA GLU A 274 -16.03 12.48 1.39
C GLU A 274 -16.97 12.21 2.57
N VAL A 275 -18.17 11.71 2.31
CA VAL A 275 -19.15 11.33 3.34
C VAL A 275 -18.63 10.18 4.22
N ALA A 276 -17.79 9.33 3.64
CA ALA A 276 -17.11 8.23 4.35
C ALA A 276 -15.71 8.63 4.89
N GLY A 277 -15.34 9.92 4.82
CA GLY A 277 -14.07 10.44 5.34
C GLY A 277 -12.91 10.43 4.35
N VAL A 278 -13.14 10.13 3.07
CA VAL A 278 -12.13 10.22 2.02
C VAL A 278 -11.77 11.68 1.75
N GLN A 279 -10.48 11.95 1.58
CA GLN A 279 -9.99 13.30 1.32
C GLN A 279 -9.82 13.51 -0.18
N MET A 280 -10.60 14.43 -0.75
CA MET A 280 -10.48 14.83 -2.15
C MET A 280 -9.55 16.03 -2.24
N VAL A 281 -8.48 15.91 -3.05
CA VAL A 281 -7.41 16.92 -3.15
C VAL A 281 -7.10 17.25 -4.61
N GLN A 282 -6.30 18.29 -4.84
CA GLN A 282 -5.79 18.62 -6.19
C GLN A 282 -4.45 17.93 -6.49
N ASP A 283 -3.66 17.63 -5.45
CA ASP A 283 -2.34 17.00 -5.53
C ASP A 283 -2.17 16.05 -4.36
N VAL A 284 -1.95 14.77 -4.65
CA VAL A 284 -1.79 13.72 -3.64
C VAL A 284 -0.35 13.62 -3.11
N LEU A 285 0.64 14.16 -3.83
CA LEU A 285 2.05 13.99 -3.52
C LEU A 285 2.43 14.43 -2.08
N PRO A 286 1.94 15.56 -1.54
CA PRO A 286 2.23 15.94 -0.15
C PRO A 286 1.73 14.91 0.87
N TRP A 287 0.60 14.26 0.62
CA TRP A 287 0.01 13.23 1.48
C TRP A 287 0.80 11.93 1.40
N GLU A 288 1.24 11.57 0.20
CA GLU A 288 2.11 10.41 -0.02
C GLU A 288 3.44 10.58 0.72
N GLN A 289 4.07 11.75 0.60
CA GLN A 289 5.31 12.07 1.31
C GLN A 289 5.13 12.03 2.84
N MET A 290 4.01 12.56 3.35
CA MET A 290 3.69 12.49 4.78
C MET A 290 3.63 11.04 5.26
N LYS A 291 2.88 10.18 4.57
CA LYS A 291 2.79 8.75 4.91
C LYS A 291 4.14 8.04 4.79
N LEU A 292 4.86 8.25 3.68
CA LEU A 292 6.16 7.59 3.45
C LEU A 292 7.19 7.96 4.53
N ARG A 293 7.25 9.22 4.93
CA ARG A 293 8.22 9.68 5.91
C ARG A 293 7.75 9.37 7.33
N MET A 294 6.59 9.88 7.76
CA MET A 294 6.14 9.74 9.15
C MET A 294 5.71 8.31 9.50
N LEU A 295 4.82 7.69 8.74
CA LEU A 295 4.38 6.32 9.02
C LEU A 295 5.45 5.30 8.64
N ASN A 296 5.81 5.22 7.35
CA ASN A 296 6.66 4.14 6.87
C ASN A 296 8.11 4.29 7.34
N GLY A 297 8.62 5.52 7.48
CA GLY A 297 9.96 5.80 8.00
C GLY A 297 10.10 5.40 9.47
N SER A 298 9.18 5.84 10.33
CA SER A 298 9.19 5.45 11.75
C SER A 298 8.95 3.95 11.95
N HIS A 299 8.12 3.34 11.11
CA HIS A 299 7.91 1.89 11.10
C HIS A 299 9.19 1.12 10.78
N SER A 300 9.97 1.59 9.78
CA SER A 300 11.28 1.01 9.46
C SER A 300 12.30 1.23 10.60
N PHE A 301 12.32 2.42 11.20
CA PHE A 301 13.16 2.74 12.36
C PHE A 301 12.92 1.75 13.51
N LEU A 302 11.65 1.56 13.87
CA LEU A 302 11.25 0.61 14.93
C LEU A 302 11.55 -0.83 14.55
N ALA A 303 11.39 -1.20 13.26
CA ALA A 303 11.64 -2.55 12.80
C ALA A 303 13.11 -2.93 12.94
N TYR A 304 14.04 -2.07 12.52
CA TYR A 304 15.47 -2.39 12.60
C TYR A 304 15.96 -2.35 14.05
N LEU A 305 15.73 -1.25 14.75
CA LEU A 305 16.25 -1.07 16.11
C LEU A 305 15.52 -1.92 17.14
N GLY A 306 14.21 -2.09 16.98
CA GLY A 306 13.41 -2.97 17.83
C GLY A 306 13.80 -4.43 17.68
N TYR A 307 14.00 -4.91 16.43
CA TYR A 307 14.48 -6.28 16.20
C TYR A 307 15.84 -6.51 16.84
N LEU A 308 16.80 -5.61 16.60
CA LEU A 308 18.14 -5.70 17.22
C LEU A 308 18.08 -5.76 18.73
N ALA A 309 17.18 -4.98 19.35
CA ALA A 309 16.95 -4.94 20.80
C ALA A 309 16.13 -6.13 21.34
N GLY A 310 15.70 -7.07 20.48
CA GLY A 310 14.99 -8.29 20.87
C GLY A 310 13.45 -8.17 20.91
N PHE A 311 12.85 -7.09 20.39
CA PHE A 311 11.39 -6.95 20.29
C PHE A 311 10.85 -7.65 19.03
N ALA A 312 9.95 -8.60 19.22
CA ALA A 312 9.39 -9.39 18.13
C ALA A 312 8.32 -8.63 17.33
N HIS A 313 7.57 -7.74 17.96
CA HIS A 313 6.45 -7.02 17.36
C HIS A 313 6.55 -5.51 17.61
N ILE A 314 5.90 -4.73 16.77
CA ILE A 314 5.89 -3.25 16.89
C ILE A 314 5.18 -2.79 18.17
N ASN A 315 4.09 -3.47 18.56
CA ASN A 315 3.41 -3.15 19.83
C ASN A 315 4.32 -3.39 21.06
N ASP A 316 5.23 -4.36 20.99
CA ASP A 316 6.23 -4.58 22.05
C ASP A 316 7.22 -3.39 22.10
N CYS A 317 7.63 -2.87 20.93
CA CYS A 317 8.45 -1.65 20.84
C CYS A 317 7.73 -0.45 21.48
N MET A 318 6.42 -0.34 21.30
CA MET A 318 5.62 0.76 21.87
C MET A 318 5.44 0.66 23.38
N ALA A 319 5.55 -0.53 23.95
CA ALA A 319 5.57 -0.71 25.41
C ALA A 319 6.86 -0.19 26.05
N ASP A 320 7.98 -0.12 25.31
CA ASP A 320 9.22 0.51 25.74
C ASP A 320 9.18 2.03 25.52
N SER A 321 9.34 2.79 26.60
CA SER A 321 9.24 4.25 26.56
C SER A 321 10.29 4.90 25.66
N ALA A 322 11.53 4.38 25.62
CA ALA A 322 12.59 4.96 24.81
C ALA A 322 12.32 4.79 23.31
N LEU A 323 11.87 3.60 22.88
CA LEU A 323 11.51 3.37 21.47
C LEU A 323 10.30 4.21 21.07
N ARG A 324 9.28 4.29 21.92
CA ARG A 324 8.07 5.09 21.67
C ARG A 324 8.40 6.58 21.55
N ASP A 325 9.19 7.12 22.49
CA ASP A 325 9.59 8.53 22.47
C ASP A 325 10.49 8.86 21.28
N ALA A 326 11.39 7.94 20.90
CA ALA A 326 12.23 8.09 19.72
C ALA A 326 11.39 8.10 18.43
N ALA A 327 10.45 7.19 18.29
CA ALA A 327 9.56 7.17 17.12
C ALA A 327 8.77 8.48 17.00
N ARG A 328 8.20 8.97 18.11
CA ARG A 328 7.45 10.22 18.13
C ARG A 328 8.33 11.43 17.80
N ARG A 329 9.53 11.53 18.39
CA ARG A 329 10.50 12.62 18.08
C ARG A 329 10.98 12.55 16.62
N LEU A 330 11.28 11.35 16.12
CA LEU A 330 11.63 11.16 14.71
C LEU A 330 10.54 11.74 13.79
N MET A 331 9.28 11.36 14.03
CA MET A 331 8.15 11.86 13.24
C MET A 331 8.04 13.38 13.27
N LEU A 332 8.09 14.00 14.47
CA LEU A 332 7.80 15.43 14.63
C LEU A 332 8.98 16.33 14.32
N ASN A 333 10.19 15.96 14.75
CA ASN A 333 11.33 16.85 14.71
C ASN A 333 12.18 16.66 13.43
N GLU A 334 12.17 15.47 12.84
CA GLU A 334 13.04 15.18 11.71
C GLU A 334 12.27 14.87 10.41
N GLN A 335 11.11 14.25 10.50
CA GLN A 335 10.33 13.89 9.30
C GLN A 335 9.30 14.97 8.95
N ALA A 336 8.44 15.38 9.89
CA ALA A 336 7.40 16.40 9.65
C ALA A 336 7.97 17.73 9.15
N THR A 337 9.15 18.13 9.65
CA THR A 337 9.86 19.35 9.24
C THR A 337 10.29 19.35 7.78
N THR A 338 10.33 18.19 7.12
CA THR A 338 10.67 18.04 5.70
C THR A 338 9.45 18.09 4.78
N LEU A 339 8.24 18.07 5.33
CA LEU A 339 6.99 18.03 4.56
C LEU A 339 6.55 19.41 4.08
N ARG A 340 5.86 19.43 2.94
CA ARG A 340 5.24 20.63 2.35
C ARG A 340 3.70 20.49 2.32
N ILE A 341 3.14 19.84 3.35
CA ILE A 341 1.69 19.65 3.47
C ILE A 341 1.09 20.79 4.30
N THR A 342 -0.09 21.25 3.93
CA THR A 342 -0.84 22.31 4.62
C THR A 342 -2.21 21.79 5.02
N GLY A 343 -2.79 22.35 6.10
CA GLY A 343 -4.13 21.99 6.56
C GLY A 343 -4.22 20.65 7.29
N VAL A 344 -3.09 20.05 7.67
CA VAL A 344 -3.02 18.80 8.43
C VAL A 344 -2.36 19.07 9.79
N ASP A 345 -2.97 18.58 10.86
CA ASP A 345 -2.35 18.55 12.18
C ASP A 345 -1.37 17.37 12.26
N LEU A 346 -0.08 17.67 12.01
CA LEU A 346 0.98 16.65 12.02
C LEU A 346 1.26 16.09 13.43
N ILE A 347 0.92 16.83 14.49
CA ILE A 347 1.05 16.35 15.88
C ILE A 347 -0.02 15.29 16.11
N ALA A 348 -1.29 15.62 15.83
CA ALA A 348 -2.38 14.66 15.94
C ALA A 348 -2.15 13.43 15.05
N TYR A 349 -1.59 13.62 13.85
CA TYR A 349 -1.22 12.49 12.97
C TYR A 349 -0.14 11.61 13.59
N ALA A 350 0.95 12.17 14.14
CA ALA A 350 1.99 11.42 14.81
C ALA A 350 1.45 10.63 16.02
N ASP A 351 0.60 11.26 16.84
CA ASP A 351 -0.02 10.61 18.00
C ASP A 351 -0.93 9.45 17.57
N SER A 352 -1.69 9.62 16.48
CA SER A 352 -2.50 8.53 15.91
C SER A 352 -1.64 7.36 15.39
N LEU A 353 -0.45 7.62 14.85
CA LEU A 353 0.48 6.57 14.43
C LEU A 353 1.04 5.80 15.61
N ILE A 354 1.37 6.47 16.73
CA ILE A 354 1.81 5.82 17.96
C ILE A 354 0.73 4.89 18.50
N ASP A 355 -0.54 5.33 18.52
CA ASP A 355 -1.68 4.52 18.95
C ASP A 355 -1.87 3.28 18.05
N ARG A 356 -1.76 3.45 16.72
CA ARG A 356 -1.82 2.34 15.76
C ARG A 356 -0.71 1.32 15.99
N PHE A 357 0.53 1.79 16.21
CA PHE A 357 1.67 0.92 16.48
C PHE A 357 1.53 0.18 17.81
N ALA A 358 0.87 0.79 18.79
CA ALA A 358 0.60 0.17 20.09
C ALA A 358 -0.51 -0.88 20.07
N ASN A 359 -1.29 -1.00 18.98
CA ASN A 359 -2.42 -1.94 18.89
C ASN A 359 -1.94 -3.41 18.93
N PRO A 360 -2.19 -4.17 20.01
CA PRO A 360 -1.70 -5.54 20.15
C PRO A 360 -2.47 -6.53 19.25
N ALA A 361 -3.64 -6.14 18.74
CA ALA A 361 -4.46 -7.00 17.90
C ALA A 361 -3.85 -7.27 16.51
N LEU A 362 -2.91 -6.41 16.06
CA LEU A 362 -2.28 -6.52 14.74
C LEU A 362 -1.04 -7.43 14.73
N GLN A 363 -0.34 -7.56 15.84
CA GLN A 363 0.88 -8.40 16.01
C GLN A 363 1.87 -8.26 14.82
N HIS A 364 2.14 -7.01 14.40
CA HIS A 364 2.97 -6.75 13.24
C HIS A 364 4.44 -7.00 13.57
N ARG A 365 5.04 -8.00 12.95
CA ARG A 365 6.40 -8.47 13.27
C ARG A 365 7.46 -7.49 12.77
N THR A 366 8.39 -7.11 13.64
CA THR A 366 9.54 -6.25 13.32
C THR A 366 10.34 -6.82 12.14
N TRP A 367 10.62 -8.11 12.15
CA TRP A 367 11.31 -8.82 11.09
C TRP A 367 10.62 -8.67 9.70
N GLN A 368 9.28 -8.77 9.66
CA GLN A 368 8.51 -8.67 8.43
C GLN A 368 8.58 -7.27 7.81
N ILE A 369 8.57 -6.24 8.67
CA ILE A 369 8.69 -4.83 8.25
C ILE A 369 10.13 -4.52 7.79
N ALA A 370 11.12 -5.16 8.42
CA ALA A 370 12.54 -4.96 8.12
C ALA A 370 12.98 -5.53 6.74
N MET A 371 12.17 -6.41 6.13
CA MET A 371 12.44 -6.92 4.77
C MET A 371 12.53 -5.79 3.74
N ASP A 372 13.27 -6.02 2.64
CA ASP A 372 13.40 -5.12 1.49
C ASP A 372 13.91 -3.72 1.86
N GLY A 373 14.79 -3.65 2.86
CA GLY A 373 15.31 -2.38 3.37
C GLY A 373 16.04 -1.55 2.33
N SER A 374 16.76 -2.20 1.41
CA SER A 374 17.45 -1.54 0.30
C SER A 374 16.52 -0.74 -0.60
N GLN A 375 15.28 -1.19 -0.79
CA GLN A 375 14.26 -0.49 -1.58
C GLN A 375 13.47 0.54 -0.75
N LYS A 376 13.40 0.35 0.56
CA LYS A 376 12.60 1.19 1.46
C LYS A 376 13.35 2.42 1.95
N LEU A 377 14.64 2.29 2.30
CA LEU A 377 15.45 3.37 2.87
C LEU A 377 15.44 4.66 2.03
N PRO A 378 15.63 4.63 0.70
CA PRO A 378 15.72 5.86 -0.09
C PRO A 378 14.54 6.80 0.15
N GLN A 379 13.32 6.32 -0.02
CA GLN A 379 12.10 7.13 0.08
C GLN A 379 11.62 7.36 1.52
N ARG A 380 11.99 6.49 2.49
CA ARG A 380 11.51 6.58 3.87
C ARG A 380 12.39 7.42 4.77
N MET A 381 13.70 7.49 4.50
CA MET A 381 14.67 8.17 5.36
C MET A 381 15.64 9.07 4.57
N LEU A 382 16.24 8.58 3.47
CA LEU A 382 17.34 9.30 2.81
C LEU A 382 16.90 10.60 2.16
N GLU A 383 15.67 10.67 1.61
CA GLU A 383 15.12 11.93 1.09
C GLU A 383 14.96 13.00 2.18
N SER A 384 14.53 12.60 3.38
CA SER A 384 14.46 13.52 4.54
C SER A 384 15.86 13.99 4.95
N ILE A 385 16.84 13.09 4.97
CA ILE A 385 18.24 13.44 5.29
C ILE A 385 18.79 14.44 4.28
N ARG A 386 18.58 14.25 2.97
CA ARG A 386 18.99 15.23 1.95
C ARG A 386 18.43 16.61 2.21
N LEU A 387 17.18 16.72 2.62
CA LEU A 387 16.58 18.00 2.98
C LEU A 387 17.19 18.62 4.24
N HIS A 388 17.52 17.82 5.23
CA HIS A 388 18.22 18.30 6.44
C HIS A 388 19.63 18.79 6.12
N LEU A 389 20.40 18.05 5.30
CA LEU A 389 21.74 18.49 4.83
C LEU A 389 21.66 19.80 4.07
N GLN A 390 20.69 19.96 3.15
CA GLN A 390 20.49 21.21 2.41
C GLN A 390 20.11 22.41 3.30
N ARG A 391 19.46 22.16 4.45
CA ARG A 391 18.98 23.20 5.37
C ARG A 391 19.91 23.41 6.58
N ASP A 392 20.98 22.63 6.69
CA ASP A 392 21.90 22.61 7.83
C ASP A 392 21.13 22.41 9.17
N THR A 393 20.23 21.43 9.21
CA THR A 393 19.43 21.09 10.38
C THR A 393 19.77 19.69 10.89
N ALA A 394 19.60 19.46 12.20
CA ALA A 394 19.94 18.18 12.85
C ALA A 394 18.96 17.06 12.49
N TRP A 395 19.49 15.82 12.39
CA TRP A 395 18.74 14.61 12.04
C TRP A 395 19.29 13.33 12.72
N PRO A 396 19.56 13.35 14.04
CA PRO A 396 20.25 12.24 14.73
C PRO A 396 19.45 10.95 14.77
N LEU A 397 18.11 11.00 14.81
CA LEU A 397 17.27 9.79 14.81
C LEU A 397 17.18 9.17 13.42
N LEU A 398 17.13 9.97 12.35
CA LEU A 398 17.25 9.45 10.97
C LEU A 398 18.60 8.76 10.77
N ALA A 399 19.70 9.35 11.26
CA ALA A 399 21.02 8.72 11.23
C ALA A 399 21.03 7.37 11.97
N LEU A 400 20.41 7.34 13.16
CA LEU A 400 20.29 6.11 13.94
C LEU A 400 19.43 5.05 13.22
N GLY A 401 18.37 5.44 12.53
CA GLY A 401 17.54 4.54 11.72
C GLY A 401 18.30 3.90 10.56
N VAL A 402 19.10 4.68 9.82
CA VAL A 402 19.96 4.17 8.73
C VAL A 402 21.05 3.25 9.30
N ALA A 403 21.71 3.65 10.37
CA ALA A 403 22.72 2.83 11.07
C ALA A 403 22.09 1.53 11.63
N GLY A 404 20.84 1.61 12.11
CA GLY A 404 20.06 0.46 12.55
C GLY A 404 19.84 -0.56 11.42
N TRP A 405 19.50 -0.10 10.21
CA TRP A 405 19.46 -0.97 9.03
C TRP A 405 20.82 -1.62 8.76
N MET A 406 21.91 -0.85 8.78
CA MET A 406 23.27 -1.38 8.55
C MET A 406 23.64 -2.46 9.57
N ARG A 407 23.27 -2.29 10.85
CA ARG A 407 23.45 -3.31 11.87
C ARG A 407 22.55 -4.53 11.66
N TYR A 408 21.29 -4.33 11.29
CA TYR A 408 20.36 -5.42 10.99
C TYR A 408 20.87 -6.29 9.85
N VAL A 409 21.31 -5.69 8.73
CA VAL A 409 21.81 -6.46 7.58
C VAL A 409 23.18 -7.09 7.82
N SER A 410 23.87 -6.80 8.93
CA SER A 410 25.07 -7.51 9.35
C SER A 410 24.77 -8.96 9.76
N GLY A 411 23.49 -9.34 9.88
CA GLY A 411 23.04 -10.70 10.07
C GLY A 411 23.09 -11.22 11.51
N VAL A 412 23.34 -10.34 12.51
CA VAL A 412 23.42 -10.70 13.94
C VAL A 412 22.75 -9.61 14.78
N ASP A 413 21.87 -10.00 15.70
CA ASP A 413 21.23 -9.10 16.67
C ASP A 413 22.13 -8.75 17.87
N ASP A 414 21.64 -7.89 18.78
CA ASP A 414 22.40 -7.46 19.96
C ASP A 414 22.67 -8.60 20.97
N ALA A 415 21.91 -9.69 20.91
CA ALA A 415 22.10 -10.88 21.73
C ALA A 415 23.02 -11.94 21.07
N GLY A 416 23.47 -11.69 19.84
CA GLY A 416 24.32 -12.61 19.07
C GLY A 416 23.56 -13.68 18.27
N ASN A 417 22.22 -13.56 18.15
CA ASN A 417 21.43 -14.48 17.35
C ASN A 417 21.52 -14.11 15.87
N ALA A 418 21.48 -15.11 14.98
CA ALA A 418 21.48 -14.91 13.55
C ALA A 418 20.14 -14.29 13.07
N ILE A 419 20.24 -13.34 12.16
CA ILE A 419 19.11 -12.69 11.51
C ILE A 419 18.94 -13.27 10.08
N ASP A 420 17.73 -13.73 9.73
CA ASP A 420 17.35 -14.07 8.35
C ASP A 420 17.09 -12.78 7.57
N VAL A 421 18.14 -12.23 6.96
CA VAL A 421 18.06 -10.99 6.19
C VAL A 421 17.44 -11.26 4.82
N ARG A 422 16.24 -10.73 4.57
CA ARG A 422 15.54 -10.81 3.29
C ARG A 422 15.52 -9.46 2.60
N ASP A 423 16.30 -9.36 1.53
CA ASP A 423 16.48 -8.12 0.77
C ASP A 423 16.85 -8.46 -0.68
N PRO A 424 16.36 -7.71 -1.68
CA PRO A 424 16.76 -7.91 -3.09
C PRO A 424 18.26 -7.81 -3.33
N LEU A 425 18.99 -7.05 -2.51
CA LEU A 425 20.45 -6.91 -2.56
C LEU A 425 21.17 -7.85 -1.56
N SER A 426 20.49 -8.85 -1.00
CA SER A 426 21.05 -9.73 0.04
C SER A 426 22.40 -10.34 -0.31
N ASP A 427 22.62 -10.75 -1.56
CA ASP A 427 23.91 -11.35 -1.98
C ASP A 427 25.04 -10.31 -2.01
N LYS A 428 24.78 -9.10 -2.50
CA LYS A 428 25.75 -7.98 -2.47
C LYS A 428 26.07 -7.57 -1.04
N ILE A 429 25.03 -7.43 -0.22
CA ILE A 429 25.16 -7.05 1.21
C ILE A 429 25.98 -8.11 1.95
N ARG A 430 25.67 -9.40 1.77
CA ARG A 430 26.41 -10.49 2.38
C ARG A 430 27.89 -10.47 1.99
N ALA A 431 28.20 -10.30 0.71
CA ALA A 431 29.59 -10.20 0.26
C ALA A 431 30.34 -9.05 0.93
N ILE A 432 29.70 -7.90 1.13
CA ILE A 432 30.27 -6.76 1.86
C ILE A 432 30.53 -7.13 3.31
N ILE A 433 29.56 -7.72 4.00
CA ILE A 433 29.67 -8.10 5.41
C ILE A 433 30.80 -9.11 5.65
N GLU A 434 30.94 -10.10 4.74
CA GLU A 434 31.97 -11.15 4.82
C GLU A 434 33.38 -10.63 4.53
N THR A 435 33.53 -9.57 3.72
CA THR A 435 34.84 -9.07 3.26
C THR A 435 35.33 -7.82 3.99
N SER A 436 34.45 -7.08 4.69
CA SER A 436 34.79 -5.86 5.43
C SER A 436 34.99 -6.11 6.92
N SER A 437 35.97 -5.45 7.52
CA SER A 437 36.05 -5.32 8.98
C SER A 437 34.90 -4.48 9.52
N GLU A 438 34.64 -4.52 10.82
CA GLU A 438 33.57 -3.73 11.43
C GLU A 438 33.81 -2.20 11.26
N GLU A 439 35.05 -1.77 11.26
CA GLU A 439 35.45 -0.38 11.05
C GLU A 439 35.22 0.10 9.61
N GLU A 440 35.39 -0.80 8.62
CA GLU A 440 35.23 -0.50 7.19
C GLU A 440 33.78 -0.65 6.73
N ARG A 441 32.94 -1.32 7.50
CA ARG A 441 31.60 -1.77 7.10
C ARG A 441 30.69 -0.63 6.68
N VAL A 442 30.69 0.47 7.41
CA VAL A 442 29.86 1.63 7.06
C VAL A 442 30.26 2.16 5.68
N ALA A 443 31.55 2.38 5.44
CA ALA A 443 32.04 2.88 4.15
C ALA A 443 31.72 1.90 3.02
N ALA A 444 31.87 0.59 3.25
CA ALA A 444 31.57 -0.44 2.27
C ALA A 444 30.08 -0.54 1.93
N LEU A 445 29.18 -0.40 2.92
CA LEU A 445 27.73 -0.37 2.67
C LEU A 445 27.29 0.92 1.98
N LEU A 446 27.89 2.07 2.31
CA LEU A 446 27.60 3.33 1.66
C LEU A 446 27.99 3.34 0.17
N ALA A 447 28.86 2.45 -0.27
CA ALA A 447 29.20 2.27 -1.69
C ALA A 447 28.08 1.61 -2.53
N LEU A 448 27.01 1.15 -1.90
CA LEU A 448 25.79 0.66 -2.59
C LEU A 448 25.00 1.84 -3.17
N ASN A 449 25.39 2.28 -4.36
CA ASN A 449 24.78 3.43 -5.03
C ASN A 449 23.30 3.24 -5.34
N GLU A 450 22.84 1.99 -5.45
CA GLU A 450 21.43 1.64 -5.64
C GLU A 450 20.56 2.11 -4.43
N ILE A 451 21.17 2.27 -3.25
CA ILE A 451 20.51 2.73 -2.02
C ILE A 451 20.82 4.19 -1.77
N PHE A 452 22.10 4.53 -1.66
CA PHE A 452 22.56 5.84 -1.17
C PHE A 452 22.75 6.89 -2.26
N GLY A 453 22.68 6.49 -3.54
CA GLY A 453 23.03 7.38 -4.65
C GLY A 453 24.52 7.65 -4.72
N HIS A 454 24.90 8.64 -5.53
CA HIS A 454 26.29 9.07 -5.65
C HIS A 454 26.60 10.31 -4.79
N ASP A 455 25.58 10.97 -4.28
CA ASP A 455 25.63 12.22 -3.53
C ASP A 455 25.93 12.00 -2.05
N LEU A 456 25.12 11.21 -1.35
CA LEU A 456 25.21 11.01 0.11
C LEU A 456 26.57 10.44 0.55
N PRO A 457 27.15 9.42 -0.12
CA PRO A 457 28.46 8.90 0.27
C PRO A 457 29.63 9.91 0.11
N GLN A 458 29.42 11.00 -0.64
CA GLN A 458 30.41 12.07 -0.83
C GLN A 458 30.20 13.23 0.16
N ASP A 459 29.11 13.25 0.93
CA ASP A 459 28.83 14.28 1.92
C ASP A 459 29.50 13.92 3.27
N PRO A 460 30.48 14.72 3.75
CA PRO A 460 31.20 14.42 5.00
C PRO A 460 30.30 14.42 6.24
N GLN A 461 29.27 15.29 6.29
CA GLN A 461 28.34 15.36 7.44
C GLN A 461 27.50 14.10 7.48
N PHE A 462 27.04 13.62 6.31
CA PHE A 462 26.30 12.36 6.21
C PHE A 462 27.15 11.18 6.69
N VAL A 463 28.33 11.00 6.12
CA VAL A 463 29.22 9.88 6.45
C VAL A 463 29.58 9.88 7.94
N GLU A 464 29.92 11.04 8.51
CA GLU A 464 30.26 11.17 9.93
C GLU A 464 29.07 10.82 10.84
N ALA A 465 27.88 11.34 10.53
CA ALA A 465 26.65 11.09 11.32
C ALA A 465 26.29 9.61 11.33
N ILE A 466 26.29 8.95 10.16
CA ILE A 466 26.01 7.51 10.03
C ILE A 466 27.06 6.68 10.77
N THR A 467 28.34 7.02 10.62
CA THR A 467 29.43 6.28 11.28
C THR A 467 29.32 6.38 12.81
N LYS A 468 29.07 7.56 13.35
CA LYS A 468 28.86 7.76 14.79
C LYS A 468 27.65 6.99 15.32
N ALA A 469 26.53 7.03 14.56
CA ALA A 469 25.33 6.30 14.94
C ALA A 469 25.56 4.76 14.91
N TYR A 470 26.25 4.26 13.88
CA TYR A 470 26.61 2.84 13.77
C TYR A 470 27.51 2.39 14.94
N GLN A 471 28.56 3.16 15.25
CA GLN A 471 29.46 2.88 16.37
C GLN A 471 28.71 2.85 17.70
N ARG A 472 27.78 3.78 17.92
CA ARG A 472 26.96 3.82 19.13
C ARG A 472 26.14 2.55 19.29
N ILE A 473 25.47 2.07 18.22
CA ILE A 473 24.72 0.81 18.25
C ILE A 473 25.66 -0.38 18.53
N SER A 474 26.81 -0.45 17.86
CA SER A 474 27.77 -1.54 18.03
C SER A 474 28.35 -1.61 19.44
N GLN A 475 28.53 -0.47 20.11
CA GLN A 475 29.13 -0.39 21.45
C GLN A 475 28.14 -0.65 22.59
N SER A 476 26.89 -0.17 22.45
CA SER A 476 25.93 -0.17 23.56
C SER A 476 24.64 -0.94 23.29
N GLY A 477 24.48 -1.46 22.08
CA GLY A 477 23.23 -2.07 21.60
C GLY A 477 22.18 -1.03 21.18
N ALA A 478 21.20 -1.47 20.41
CA ALA A 478 20.21 -0.59 19.77
C ALA A 478 19.38 0.21 20.78
N ARG A 479 18.90 -0.42 21.86
CA ARG A 479 18.07 0.25 22.86
C ARG A 479 18.83 1.36 23.58
N GLN A 480 20.06 1.12 24.02
CA GLN A 480 20.88 2.13 24.71
C GLN A 480 21.28 3.25 23.75
N ALA A 481 21.60 2.92 22.49
CA ALA A 481 21.89 3.92 21.45
C ALA A 481 20.70 4.89 21.22
N ILE A 482 19.46 4.40 21.31
CA ILE A 482 18.25 5.24 21.27
C ILE A 482 18.24 6.21 22.46
N ILE A 483 18.43 5.71 23.71
CA ILE A 483 18.43 6.53 24.93
C ILE A 483 19.49 7.62 24.85
N ASP A 484 20.70 7.27 24.42
CA ASP A 484 21.81 8.22 24.29
C ASP A 484 21.51 9.29 23.22
N THR A 485 20.85 8.90 22.11
CA THR A 485 20.48 9.83 21.05
C THR A 485 19.33 10.78 21.48
N LEU A 486 18.41 10.31 22.30
CA LEU A 486 17.34 11.14 22.86
C LEU A 486 17.85 12.21 23.84
N SER A 487 19.07 12.02 24.38
CA SER A 487 19.71 12.92 25.35
C SER A 487 20.55 14.01 24.66
N LEU A 488 20.74 13.94 23.34
CA LEU A 488 21.40 14.97 22.52
C LEU A 488 20.48 16.16 22.27
#